data_9067a320c04fe83a8af7be9dc3c311e5
#
_entry.id   9067a320c04fe83a8af7be9dc3c311e5
#
_cell.length_a   1.000
_cell.length_b   1.000
_cell.length_c   1.000
_cell.angle_alpha   90.00
_cell.angle_beta   90.00
_cell.angle_gamma   90.00
#
_symmetry.space_group_name_H-M   'P 1'
#
loop_
_entity.id
_entity.type
_entity.pdbx_description
1 polymer ?
#
loop_
_entity_poly.entity_id
_entity_poly.type
_entity_poly.pdbx_seq_one_letter_code
_entity_poly.pdbx_strand_id
1 'polypeptide(L)'
;MTDLITDIAYSGLPHNYKEPQLDHSDLVDLCIDVGKKFDKNKPRFSLVPIESLDEIVKVLEYGANKYSYDNWKLVEPHERYYDAAFRHLFAWKKGELNDDETNLSHLAHAAACLLF
;
A
#
# COMPACT_ATOMS: atom_id res chain seq x y z
N MET A 1 -23.43 -11.40 25.55
CA MET A 1 -22.49 -11.45 26.70
C MET A 1 -21.74 -10.14 26.71
N THR A 2 -22.17 -9.21 27.55
CA THR A 2 -21.41 -7.97 27.81
C THR A 2 -20.16 -8.36 28.59
N ASP A 3 -19.00 -7.99 28.10
CA ASP A 3 -17.73 -8.24 28.75
C ASP A 3 -17.73 -7.56 30.12
N LEU A 4 -17.74 -8.37 31.18
CA LEU A 4 -17.64 -7.94 32.58
C LEU A 4 -16.39 -7.05 32.84
N ILE A 5 -15.42 -7.10 31.97
CA ILE A 5 -14.17 -6.31 32.04
C ILE A 5 -14.41 -4.84 31.62
N THR A 6 -15.30 -4.59 30.68
CA THR A 6 -15.67 -3.23 30.24
C THR A 6 -16.51 -2.52 31.30
N ASP A 7 -17.39 -3.24 31.99
CA ASP A 7 -18.25 -2.64 33.01
C ASP A 7 -17.49 -2.19 34.28
N ILE A 8 -16.38 -2.84 34.61
CA ILE A 8 -15.56 -2.49 35.79
C ILE A 8 -14.66 -1.26 35.47
N ALA A 9 -14.18 -1.10 34.25
CA ALA A 9 -13.28 -0.01 33.92
C ALA A 9 -13.93 1.39 33.94
N TYR A 10 -15.25 1.47 33.78
CA TYR A 10 -15.97 2.72 33.65
C TYR A 10 -16.89 3.05 34.84
N SER A 11 -17.00 2.18 35.85
CA SER A 11 -17.93 2.32 36.98
C SER A 11 -17.65 3.47 37.94
N GLY A 12 -16.55 4.19 37.77
CA GLY A 12 -16.19 5.34 38.62
C GLY A 12 -16.01 6.66 37.85
N LEU A 13 -16.33 6.70 36.58
CA LEU A 13 -16.10 7.89 35.75
C LEU A 13 -17.28 8.88 35.86
N PRO A 14 -17.02 10.20 35.79
CA PRO A 14 -18.06 11.20 35.80
C PRO A 14 -18.98 11.04 34.58
N HIS A 15 -20.25 11.40 34.71
CA HIS A 15 -21.30 11.23 33.70
C HIS A 15 -21.01 11.93 32.35
N ASN A 16 -20.08 12.88 32.33
CA ASN A 16 -19.64 13.62 31.15
C ASN A 16 -18.25 13.20 30.66
N TYR A 17 -17.73 12.07 31.16
CA TYR A 17 -16.44 11.57 30.67
C TYR A 17 -16.52 11.26 29.17
N LYS A 18 -15.64 11.89 28.39
CA LYS A 18 -15.39 11.55 27.01
C LYS A 18 -14.11 10.79 26.94
N GLU A 19 -14.18 9.60 26.36
CA GLU A 19 -12.99 8.82 26.08
C GLU A 19 -12.04 9.62 25.19
N PRO A 20 -10.75 9.73 25.52
CA PRO A 20 -9.79 10.43 24.67
C PRO A 20 -9.72 9.73 23.31
N GLN A 21 -9.92 10.50 22.25
CA GLN A 21 -9.76 10.00 20.88
C GLN A 21 -8.27 9.91 20.59
N LEU A 22 -7.69 8.74 20.85
CA LEU A 22 -6.31 8.44 20.52
C LEU A 22 -6.21 8.05 19.04
N ASP A 23 -5.30 8.69 18.31
CA ASP A 23 -5.00 8.23 16.96
C ASP A 23 -4.14 6.94 17.01
N HIS A 24 -3.95 6.32 15.85
CA HIS A 24 -3.21 5.06 15.78
C HIS A 24 -1.76 5.19 16.28
N SER A 25 -1.12 6.36 16.09
CA SER A 25 0.25 6.59 16.56
C SER A 25 0.34 6.68 18.09
N ASP A 26 -0.67 7.28 18.74
CA ASP A 26 -0.77 7.34 20.20
C ASP A 26 -0.97 5.95 20.82
N LEU A 27 -1.78 5.09 20.17
CA LEU A 27 -2.00 3.70 20.61
C LEU A 27 -0.71 2.86 20.49
N VAL A 28 0.06 3.05 19.44
CA VAL A 28 1.35 2.36 19.25
C VAL A 28 2.34 2.79 20.34
N ASP A 29 2.40 4.08 20.67
CA ASP A 29 3.26 4.60 21.73
C ASP A 29 2.87 4.06 23.12
N LEU A 30 1.57 3.87 23.39
CA LEU A 30 1.07 3.30 24.64
C LEU A 30 1.36 1.81 24.80
N CYS A 31 1.44 1.06 23.70
CA CYS A 31 1.71 -0.38 23.71
C CYS A 31 3.19 -0.73 23.93
N ILE A 32 4.11 0.25 23.87
CA ILE A 32 5.55 0.03 23.97
C ILE A 32 6.05 0.50 25.34
N ASP A 33 5.80 -0.32 26.37
CA ASP A 33 6.31 -0.05 27.72
C ASP A 33 7.80 -0.42 27.90
N VAL A 34 8.38 -1.15 26.95
CA VAL A 34 9.73 -1.74 27.06
C VAL A 34 10.72 -1.18 26.03
N GLY A 35 10.25 -0.52 24.99
CA GLY A 35 11.10 0.07 23.96
C GLY A 35 10.56 1.39 23.43
N LYS A 36 11.43 2.33 23.14
CA LYS A 36 11.09 3.62 22.56
C LYS A 36 11.58 3.73 21.15
N LYS A 37 10.70 4.17 20.22
CA LYS A 37 11.04 4.45 18.85
C LYS A 37 10.41 5.77 18.42
N PHE A 38 11.23 6.67 17.92
CA PHE A 38 10.78 8.01 17.49
C PHE A 38 10.56 8.03 15.99
N ASP A 39 9.39 7.60 15.56
CA ASP A 39 8.97 7.51 14.15
C ASP A 39 7.71 8.32 13.82
N LYS A 40 7.28 9.18 14.73
CA LYS A 40 6.19 10.14 14.47
C LYS A 40 6.53 10.99 13.24
N ASN A 41 5.57 11.15 12.34
CA ASN A 41 5.69 11.87 11.07
C ASN A 41 6.61 11.22 10.02
N LYS A 42 7.08 9.99 10.25
CA LYS A 42 7.75 9.22 9.20
C LYS A 42 6.75 8.44 8.35
N PRO A 43 7.08 8.14 7.09
CA PRO A 43 6.19 7.36 6.22
C PRO A 43 5.85 6.00 6.82
N ARG A 44 4.57 5.65 6.80
CA ARG A 44 4.07 4.37 7.31
C ARG A 44 3.89 3.38 6.18
N PHE A 45 4.92 2.65 5.84
CA PHE A 45 4.91 1.64 4.78
C PHE A 45 3.95 0.48 5.05
N SER A 46 3.54 0.28 6.31
CA SER A 46 2.50 -0.68 6.70
C SER A 46 1.12 -0.40 6.08
N LEU A 47 0.90 0.80 5.55
CA LEU A 47 -0.32 1.16 4.82
C LEU A 47 -0.35 0.58 3.40
N VAL A 48 0.78 0.15 2.87
CA VAL A 48 0.85 -0.43 1.52
C VAL A 48 0.26 -1.84 1.54
N PRO A 49 -0.75 -2.13 0.71
CA PRO A 49 -1.28 -3.49 0.60
C PRO A 49 -0.23 -4.39 -0.05
N ILE A 50 0.24 -5.40 0.69
CA ILE A 50 1.36 -6.27 0.26
C ILE A 50 0.98 -7.05 -1.00
N GLU A 51 -0.24 -7.55 -1.09
CA GLU A 51 -0.72 -8.34 -2.23
C GLU A 51 -0.70 -7.51 -3.53
N SER A 52 -1.05 -6.24 -3.45
CA SER A 52 -0.98 -5.34 -4.61
C SER A 52 0.47 -5.04 -5.00
N LEU A 53 1.35 -4.90 -4.03
CA LEU A 53 2.78 -4.72 -4.29
C LEU A 53 3.39 -5.96 -4.94
N ASP A 54 3.02 -7.17 -4.51
CA ASP A 54 3.45 -8.43 -5.12
C ASP A 54 3.10 -8.48 -6.61
N GLU A 55 1.90 -8.06 -6.99
CA GLU A 55 1.49 -8.01 -8.40
C GLU A 55 2.35 -7.04 -9.22
N ILE A 56 2.70 -5.89 -8.65
CA ILE A 56 3.62 -4.94 -9.29
C ILE A 56 5.01 -5.54 -9.46
N VAL A 57 5.52 -6.22 -8.43
CA VAL A 57 6.83 -6.87 -8.47
C VAL A 57 6.90 -7.94 -9.56
N LYS A 58 5.83 -8.72 -9.75
CA LYS A 58 5.74 -9.71 -10.85
C LYS A 58 5.92 -9.07 -12.22
N VAL A 59 5.34 -7.89 -12.44
CA VAL A 59 5.52 -7.13 -13.67
C VAL A 59 6.97 -6.67 -13.84
N LEU A 60 7.58 -6.17 -12.77
CA LEU A 60 8.98 -5.74 -12.78
C LEU A 60 9.92 -6.91 -13.07
N GLU A 61 9.69 -8.08 -12.48
CA GLU A 61 10.45 -9.30 -12.74
C GLU A 61 10.31 -9.75 -14.19
N TYR A 62 9.10 -9.72 -14.74
CA TYR A 62 8.88 -10.01 -16.15
C TYR A 62 9.70 -9.10 -17.05
N GLY A 63 9.68 -7.80 -16.79
CA GLY A 63 10.47 -6.82 -17.55
C GLY A 63 11.97 -7.05 -17.43
N ALA A 64 12.47 -7.32 -16.23
CA ALA A 64 13.89 -7.61 -15.99
C ALA A 64 14.35 -8.88 -16.72
N ASN A 65 13.52 -9.92 -16.77
CA ASN A 65 13.81 -11.16 -17.49
C ASN A 65 13.72 -10.99 -19.01
N LYS A 66 12.76 -10.20 -19.50
CA LYS A 66 12.57 -9.97 -20.94
C LYS A 66 13.67 -9.09 -21.55
N TYR A 67 14.14 -8.09 -20.83
CA TYR A 67 15.11 -7.11 -21.29
C TYR A 67 16.44 -7.21 -20.53
N SER A 68 16.53 -6.54 -19.38
CA SER A 68 17.63 -6.60 -18.42
C SER A 68 17.20 -5.91 -17.12
N TYR A 69 17.95 -6.11 -16.04
CA TYR A 69 17.62 -5.61 -14.71
C TYR A 69 17.33 -4.10 -14.66
N ASP A 70 18.17 -3.28 -15.29
CA ASP A 70 18.04 -1.82 -15.28
C ASP A 70 17.63 -1.22 -16.62
N ASN A 71 17.03 -2.02 -17.52
CA ASN A 71 16.68 -1.58 -18.87
C ASN A 71 15.81 -0.32 -18.89
N TRP A 72 14.92 -0.17 -17.93
CA TRP A 72 14.02 0.98 -17.84
C TRP A 72 14.76 2.33 -17.76
N LYS A 73 15.97 2.35 -17.20
CA LYS A 73 16.81 3.55 -17.12
C LYS A 73 17.33 4.02 -18.48
N LEU A 74 17.35 3.12 -19.46
CA LEU A 74 17.88 3.35 -20.81
C LEU A 74 16.80 3.69 -21.82
N VAL A 75 15.53 3.58 -21.45
CA VAL A 75 14.41 3.84 -22.36
C VAL A 75 14.21 5.34 -22.54
N GLU A 76 14.33 5.77 -23.80
CA GLU A 76 14.13 7.15 -24.21
C GLU A 76 13.10 7.26 -25.36
N PRO A 77 12.25 8.30 -25.38
CA PRO A 77 11.98 9.22 -24.28
C PRO A 77 11.16 8.56 -23.17
N HIS A 78 11.19 9.11 -21.95
CA HIS A 78 10.47 8.59 -20.78
C HIS A 78 8.95 8.57 -20.96
N GLU A 79 8.40 9.42 -21.81
CA GLU A 79 6.99 9.42 -22.20
C GLU A 79 6.48 8.07 -22.71
N ARG A 80 7.37 7.19 -23.13
CA ARG A 80 7.01 5.81 -23.51
C ARG A 80 6.39 5.03 -22.35
N TYR A 81 6.82 5.29 -21.13
CA TYR A 81 6.21 4.71 -19.92
C TYR A 81 4.86 5.35 -19.57
N TYR A 82 4.75 6.66 -19.77
CA TYR A 82 3.48 7.37 -19.66
C TYR A 82 2.43 6.79 -20.62
N ASP A 83 2.79 6.63 -21.89
CA ASP A 83 1.90 6.04 -22.90
C ASP A 83 1.53 4.60 -22.56
N ALA A 84 2.50 3.80 -22.07
CA ALA A 84 2.25 2.43 -21.65
C ALA A 84 1.30 2.36 -20.46
N ALA A 85 1.46 3.24 -19.46
CA ALA A 85 0.56 3.33 -18.32
C ALA A 85 -0.88 3.58 -18.77
N PHE A 86 -1.10 4.54 -19.68
CA PHE A 86 -2.43 4.83 -20.21
C PHE A 86 -3.00 3.68 -21.04
N ARG A 87 -2.21 3.00 -21.86
CA ARG A 87 -2.69 1.81 -22.61
C ARG A 87 -3.23 0.75 -21.65
N HIS A 88 -2.52 0.46 -20.56
CA HIS A 88 -2.98 -0.50 -19.57
C HIS A 88 -4.22 -0.04 -18.81
N LEU A 89 -4.28 1.23 -18.41
CA LEU A 89 -5.45 1.80 -17.75
C LEU A 89 -6.69 1.75 -18.65
N PHE A 90 -6.55 2.07 -19.94
CA PHE A 90 -7.66 2.02 -20.88
C PHE A 90 -8.10 0.58 -21.17
N ALA A 91 -7.19 -0.37 -21.29
CA ALA A 91 -7.53 -1.78 -21.43
C ALA A 91 -8.34 -2.27 -20.23
N TRP A 92 -7.90 -1.96 -19.02
CA TRP A 92 -8.65 -2.26 -17.81
C TRP A 92 -10.03 -1.60 -17.79
N LYS A 93 -10.12 -0.33 -18.18
CA LYS A 93 -11.40 0.41 -18.24
C LYS A 93 -12.39 -0.20 -19.22
N LYS A 94 -11.90 -0.80 -20.29
CA LYS A 94 -12.73 -1.53 -21.29
C LYS A 94 -13.17 -2.91 -20.80
N GLY A 95 -12.70 -3.38 -19.65
CA GLY A 95 -13.07 -4.66 -19.06
C GLY A 95 -12.01 -5.76 -19.20
N GLU A 96 -10.86 -5.47 -19.77
CA GLU A 96 -9.72 -6.39 -19.84
C GLU A 96 -8.97 -6.34 -18.50
N LEU A 97 -9.10 -7.37 -17.66
CA LEU A 97 -8.46 -7.36 -16.34
C LEU A 97 -6.96 -7.61 -16.42
N ASN A 98 -6.55 -8.55 -17.27
CA ASN A 98 -5.18 -9.00 -17.40
C ASN A 98 -4.63 -8.75 -18.79
N ASP A 99 -3.34 -8.47 -18.86
CA ASP A 99 -2.60 -8.34 -20.10
C ASP A 99 -2.43 -9.70 -20.78
N ASP A 100 -2.65 -9.77 -22.09
CA ASP A 100 -2.62 -11.02 -22.85
C ASP A 100 -1.21 -11.65 -22.94
N GLU A 101 -0.16 -10.84 -22.95
CA GLU A 101 1.22 -11.32 -23.02
C GLU A 101 1.69 -11.94 -21.72
N THR A 102 1.37 -11.29 -20.59
CA THR A 102 1.91 -11.65 -19.27
C THR A 102 0.92 -12.40 -18.40
N ASN A 103 -0.37 -12.30 -18.71
CA ASN A 103 -1.48 -12.73 -17.84
C ASN A 103 -1.46 -12.05 -16.45
N LEU A 104 -0.79 -10.91 -16.32
CA LEU A 104 -0.75 -10.10 -15.12
C LEU A 104 -1.74 -8.93 -15.24
N SER A 105 -2.20 -8.42 -14.10
CA SER A 105 -3.15 -7.31 -14.04
C SER A 105 -2.67 -6.08 -14.84
N HIS A 106 -3.55 -5.53 -15.67
CA HIS A 106 -3.30 -4.25 -16.33
C HIS A 106 -3.04 -3.11 -15.35
N LEU A 107 -3.68 -3.13 -14.17
CA LEU A 107 -3.43 -2.14 -13.12
C LEU A 107 -2.02 -2.27 -12.53
N ALA A 108 -1.52 -3.50 -12.39
CA ALA A 108 -0.15 -3.74 -11.95
C ALA A 108 0.87 -3.25 -12.99
N HIS A 109 0.61 -3.48 -14.29
CA HIS A 109 1.41 -2.93 -15.38
C HIS A 109 1.44 -1.40 -15.39
N ALA A 110 0.28 -0.76 -15.23
CA ALA A 110 0.19 0.70 -15.15
C ALA A 110 0.99 1.24 -13.95
N ALA A 111 0.84 0.62 -12.78
CA ALA A 111 1.58 0.99 -11.57
C ALA A 111 3.10 0.83 -11.76
N ALA A 112 3.56 -0.26 -12.38
CA ALA A 112 4.98 -0.46 -12.69
C ALA A 112 5.52 0.66 -13.60
N CYS A 113 4.78 1.06 -14.64
CA CYS A 113 5.16 2.17 -15.51
C CYS A 113 5.27 3.51 -14.77
N LEU A 114 4.47 3.73 -13.72
CA LEU A 114 4.50 4.95 -12.91
C LEU A 114 5.66 5.00 -11.92
N LEU A 115 6.32 3.87 -11.65
CA LEU A 115 7.52 3.80 -10.80
C LEU A 115 8.80 4.22 -11.54
N PHE A 116 8.77 4.28 -12.86
CA PHE A 116 9.92 4.57 -13.71
C PHE A 116 10.08 6.05 -14.03
#